data_650e179d7e65565157ff94fb7c67b147
#
_entry.id   650e179d7e65565157ff94fb7c67b147
#
_cell.length_a   1.000
_cell.length_b   1.000
_cell.length_c   1.000
_cell.angle_alpha   90.00
_cell.angle_beta   90.00
_cell.angle_gamma   90.00
#
_symmetry.space_group_name_H-M   'P 1'
#
loop_
_entity.id
_entity.type
_entity.pdbx_description
1 polymer ?
#
loop_
_entity_poly.entity_id
_entity_poly.type
_entity_poly.pdbx_seq_one_letter_code
_entity_poly.pdbx_strand_id
1 'polypeptide(L)'
;MTRYESLEASLGHTPLIGLPKLSPKSEPGKPAVRLWAKMEDRNPTGSIKDRTAMAMIDDAEQTGKLKPGATILEPTSGNTGISLAMVAKVRGYNLICVMPENTSIERTQILEMWGAKIIYSPAAGGSNEAVRVAKEIAEENPEWVFLYQYGNPANTLAHYQTTGPEVFEDLPTVTHFVAGLGTTGTLMGAGKYLREKNPNIAIIAAEPRYGEVVYGLRNLDAGFVPELYDASVITRRFSVGAEDSVRRVRELLEVEGIF
;
A
#
# COMPACT_ATOMS: atom_id res chain seq x y z
N MET A 1 18.71 -5.29 20.75
CA MET A 1 17.22 -5.39 20.74
C MET A 1 16.65 -4.00 20.56
N THR A 2 15.83 -3.79 19.56
CA THR A 2 15.16 -2.51 19.35
C THR A 2 13.94 -2.46 20.28
N ARG A 3 13.85 -1.43 21.10
CA ARG A 3 12.71 -1.16 22.00
C ARG A 3 11.97 0.05 21.45
N TYR A 4 10.66 -0.07 21.31
CA TYR A 4 9.77 1.00 20.88
C TYR A 4 8.91 1.48 22.05
N GLU A 5 8.67 2.77 22.14
CA GLU A 5 7.86 3.36 23.21
C GLU A 5 6.36 3.31 22.91
N SER A 6 5.98 3.12 21.65
CA SER A 6 4.59 2.97 21.20
C SER A 6 4.49 2.05 20.01
N LEU A 7 3.26 1.61 19.70
CA LEU A 7 2.97 0.83 18.49
C LEU A 7 3.31 1.64 17.23
N GLU A 8 2.97 2.92 17.20
CA GLU A 8 3.28 3.82 16.09
C GLU A 8 4.78 3.99 15.87
N ALA A 9 5.57 4.07 16.95
CA ALA A 9 7.03 4.16 16.86
C ALA A 9 7.69 2.92 16.25
N SER A 10 7.01 1.79 16.20
CA SER A 10 7.51 0.55 15.60
C SER A 10 7.24 0.43 14.09
N LEU A 11 6.62 1.45 13.51
CA LEU A 11 6.28 1.46 12.08
C LEU A 11 7.53 1.67 11.21
N GLY A 12 7.61 0.94 10.11
CA GLY A 12 8.75 1.03 9.20
C GLY A 12 9.97 0.23 9.64
N HIS A 13 11.14 0.57 9.09
CA HIS A 13 12.39 -0.14 9.30
C HIS A 13 12.26 -1.66 9.13
N THR A 14 11.41 -2.05 8.17
CA THR A 14 11.11 -3.45 7.88
C THR A 14 12.32 -4.14 7.28
N PRO A 15 12.55 -5.43 7.57
CA PRO A 15 13.70 -6.14 7.02
C PRO A 15 13.71 -6.21 5.50
N LEU A 16 14.89 -6.18 4.91
CA LEU A 16 15.13 -6.54 3.51
C LEU A 16 15.78 -7.92 3.47
N ILE A 17 15.06 -8.93 2.98
CA ILE A 17 15.46 -10.34 3.01
C ILE A 17 15.87 -10.81 1.62
N GLY A 18 17.05 -11.41 1.51
CA GLY A 18 17.51 -12.05 0.27
C GLY A 18 16.73 -13.33 -0.03
N LEU A 19 16.47 -13.58 -1.31
CA LEU A 19 15.77 -14.77 -1.83
C LEU A 19 16.74 -15.64 -2.63
N PRO A 20 17.69 -16.33 -1.98
CA PRO A 20 18.79 -17.01 -2.68
C PRO A 20 18.32 -18.19 -3.53
N LYS A 21 17.25 -18.88 -3.13
CA LYS A 21 16.75 -20.05 -3.86
C LYS A 21 15.86 -19.67 -5.05
N LEU A 22 15.18 -18.52 -4.99
CA LEU A 22 14.41 -17.96 -6.09
C LEU A 22 15.25 -17.07 -7.02
N SER A 23 16.43 -16.65 -6.59
CA SER A 23 17.37 -15.92 -7.44
C SER A 23 17.88 -16.83 -8.56
N PRO A 24 17.84 -16.39 -9.85
CA PRO A 24 18.33 -17.18 -10.96
C PRO A 24 19.78 -17.61 -10.76
N LYS A 25 20.12 -18.83 -11.15
CA LYS A 25 21.50 -19.28 -11.14
C LYS A 25 22.35 -18.41 -12.07
N SER A 26 23.54 -18.05 -11.61
CA SER A 26 24.49 -17.29 -12.41
C SER A 26 24.90 -18.07 -13.66
N GLU A 27 24.86 -17.42 -14.81
CA GLU A 27 25.37 -17.96 -16.06
C GLU A 27 26.74 -17.37 -16.34
N PRO A 28 27.68 -18.16 -16.91
CA PRO A 28 29.01 -17.65 -17.28
C PRO A 28 28.89 -16.41 -18.19
N GLY A 29 29.58 -15.34 -17.85
CA GLY A 29 29.61 -14.09 -18.64
C GLY A 29 28.38 -13.18 -18.48
N LYS A 30 27.38 -13.56 -17.67
CA LYS A 30 26.23 -12.69 -17.34
C LYS A 30 26.31 -12.20 -15.89
N PRO A 31 25.85 -10.98 -15.62
CA PRO A 31 25.68 -10.49 -14.23
C PRO A 31 24.79 -11.43 -13.43
N ALA A 32 25.17 -11.69 -12.17
CA ALA A 32 24.32 -12.44 -11.25
C ALA A 32 23.07 -11.62 -10.89
N VAL A 33 21.89 -12.22 -11.02
CA VAL A 33 20.63 -11.63 -10.54
C VAL A 33 20.40 -12.06 -9.11
N ARG A 34 20.13 -11.10 -8.22
CA ARG A 34 19.80 -11.34 -6.82
C ARG A 34 18.45 -10.72 -6.51
N LEU A 35 17.54 -11.49 -5.96
CA LEU A 35 16.22 -11.05 -5.55
C LEU A 35 16.22 -10.76 -4.05
N TRP A 36 15.50 -9.69 -3.67
CA TRP A 36 15.32 -9.25 -2.30
C TRP A 36 13.85 -8.90 -2.07
N ALA A 37 13.33 -9.23 -0.91
CA ALA A 37 11.97 -8.87 -0.48
C ALA A 37 12.01 -7.91 0.69
N LYS A 38 11.37 -6.75 0.57
CA LYS A 38 11.11 -5.82 1.68
C LYS A 38 9.88 -6.31 2.43
N MET A 39 10.06 -6.74 3.68
CA MET A 39 9.05 -7.45 4.47
C MET A 39 8.07 -6.47 5.11
N GLU A 40 7.15 -5.92 4.32
CA GLU A 40 6.16 -4.95 4.81
C GLU A 40 5.04 -5.58 5.66
N ASP A 41 4.96 -6.89 5.74
CA ASP A 41 4.16 -7.64 6.69
C ASP A 41 4.66 -7.50 8.15
N ARG A 42 5.84 -6.94 8.37
CA ARG A 42 6.42 -6.66 9.69
C ARG A 42 6.00 -5.33 10.28
N ASN A 43 5.21 -4.54 9.58
CA ASN A 43 4.54 -3.38 10.16
C ASN A 43 3.47 -3.79 11.18
N PRO A 44 3.03 -2.90 12.09
CA PRO A 44 2.11 -3.21 13.18
C PRO A 44 0.83 -3.95 12.80
N THR A 45 0.16 -3.58 11.70
CA THR A 45 -1.05 -4.28 11.22
C THR A 45 -0.76 -5.33 10.14
N GLY A 46 0.52 -5.58 9.84
CA GLY A 46 0.92 -6.58 8.88
C GLY A 46 0.92 -6.12 7.43
N SER A 47 1.03 -4.83 7.15
CA SER A 47 1.09 -4.35 5.77
C SER A 47 1.80 -3.02 5.57
N ILE A 48 2.20 -2.76 4.32
CA ILE A 48 2.77 -1.47 3.88
C ILE A 48 1.82 -0.28 4.11
N LYS A 49 0.51 -0.54 4.28
CA LYS A 49 -0.49 0.52 4.44
C LYS A 49 -0.40 1.25 5.77
N ASP A 50 0.29 0.68 6.76
CA ASP A 50 0.57 1.37 8.02
C ASP A 50 1.33 2.67 7.77
N ARG A 51 2.30 2.66 6.84
CA ARG A 51 3.05 3.87 6.43
C ARG A 51 2.13 4.92 5.81
N THR A 52 1.26 4.50 4.89
CA THR A 52 0.30 5.37 4.21
C THR A 52 -0.71 5.96 5.20
N ALA A 53 -1.29 5.13 6.06
CA ALA A 53 -2.30 5.55 7.03
C ALA A 53 -1.74 6.58 8.01
N MET A 54 -0.56 6.30 8.57
CA MET A 54 0.12 7.22 9.48
C MET A 54 0.37 8.57 8.80
N ALA A 55 0.99 8.57 7.62
CA ALA A 55 1.32 9.81 6.93
C ALA A 55 0.10 10.64 6.53
N MET A 56 -0.99 10.00 6.11
CA MET A 56 -2.23 10.72 5.78
C MET A 56 -2.87 11.37 7.01
N ILE A 57 -2.83 10.69 8.17
CA ILE A 57 -3.34 11.25 9.43
C ILE A 57 -2.42 12.37 9.92
N ASP A 58 -1.10 12.17 9.90
CA ASP A 58 -0.11 13.18 10.28
C ASP A 58 -0.27 14.46 9.46
N ASP A 59 -0.42 14.35 8.14
CA ASP A 59 -0.64 15.50 7.25
C ASP A 59 -1.96 16.21 7.57
N ALA A 60 -3.02 15.45 7.81
CA ALA A 60 -4.33 16.03 8.15
C ALA A 60 -4.32 16.75 9.50
N GLU A 61 -3.58 16.24 10.49
CA GLU A 61 -3.36 16.91 11.78
C GLU A 61 -2.51 18.18 11.61
N GLN A 62 -1.36 18.09 10.93
CA GLN A 62 -0.45 19.20 10.72
C GLN A 62 -1.08 20.35 9.93
N THR A 63 -1.92 20.03 8.97
CA THR A 63 -2.67 21.02 8.18
C THR A 63 -3.92 21.55 8.87
N GLY A 64 -4.24 21.04 10.07
CA GLY A 64 -5.43 21.42 10.83
C GLY A 64 -6.77 20.93 10.27
N LYS A 65 -6.73 20.06 9.26
CA LYS A 65 -7.93 19.42 8.69
C LYS A 65 -8.54 18.42 9.67
N LEU A 66 -7.70 17.64 10.37
CA LEU A 66 -8.13 16.65 11.34
C LEU A 66 -7.98 17.21 12.76
N LYS A 67 -9.11 17.43 13.45
CA LYS A 67 -9.16 17.91 14.83
C LYS A 67 -9.42 16.77 15.80
N PRO A 68 -9.02 16.88 17.07
CA PRO A 68 -9.28 15.85 18.08
C PRO A 68 -10.76 15.40 18.08
N GLY A 69 -10.98 14.09 18.05
CA GLY A 69 -12.32 13.49 18.04
C GLY A 69 -13.05 13.55 16.69
N ALA A 70 -12.45 14.10 15.64
CA ALA A 70 -13.05 14.17 14.30
C ALA A 70 -13.31 12.77 13.71
N THR A 71 -14.15 12.75 12.69
CA THR A 71 -14.47 11.54 11.92
C THR A 71 -13.68 11.52 10.63
N ILE A 72 -12.98 10.43 10.39
CA ILE A 72 -12.25 10.12 9.17
C ILE A 72 -13.15 9.27 8.28
N LEU A 73 -13.20 9.59 6.99
CA LEU A 73 -13.89 8.81 5.96
C LEU A 73 -12.87 8.28 4.94
N GLU A 74 -12.96 6.98 4.61
CA GLU A 74 -12.08 6.38 3.60
C GLU A 74 -12.77 5.25 2.83
N PRO A 75 -12.73 5.24 1.47
CA PRO A 75 -13.17 4.10 0.67
C PRO A 75 -12.11 3.00 0.70
N THR A 76 -12.35 1.98 1.51
CA THR A 76 -11.41 0.88 1.65
C THR A 76 -12.05 -0.37 2.24
N SER A 77 -11.73 -1.52 1.68
CA SER A 77 -12.14 -2.84 2.19
C SER A 77 -10.95 -3.70 2.61
N GLY A 78 -9.75 -3.11 2.67
CA GLY A 78 -8.52 -3.86 2.88
C GLY A 78 -7.58 -3.25 3.91
N ASN A 79 -6.29 -3.50 3.71
CA ASN A 79 -5.23 -3.13 4.65
C ASN A 79 -5.20 -1.64 5.01
N THR A 80 -5.55 -0.75 4.09
CA THR A 80 -5.63 0.70 4.39
C THR A 80 -6.66 0.98 5.49
N GLY A 81 -7.84 0.36 5.42
CA GLY A 81 -8.86 0.49 6.46
C GLY A 81 -8.38 -0.01 7.82
N ILE A 82 -7.70 -1.18 7.84
CA ILE A 82 -7.15 -1.76 9.07
C ILE A 82 -6.09 -0.85 9.67
N SER A 83 -5.17 -0.34 8.84
CA SER A 83 -4.12 0.57 9.28
C SER A 83 -4.69 1.90 9.80
N LEU A 84 -5.67 2.49 9.09
CA LEU A 84 -6.38 3.70 9.55
C LEU A 84 -7.13 3.45 10.85
N ALA A 85 -7.78 2.28 10.99
CA ALA A 85 -8.52 1.93 12.20
C ALA A 85 -7.61 1.82 13.42
N MET A 86 -6.41 1.23 13.25
CA MET A 86 -5.39 1.19 14.29
C MET A 86 -4.98 2.61 14.73
N VAL A 87 -4.55 3.47 13.79
CA VAL A 87 -4.09 4.82 14.11
C VAL A 87 -5.22 5.67 14.69
N ALA A 88 -6.41 5.62 14.10
CA ALA A 88 -7.59 6.32 14.59
C ALA A 88 -7.93 5.92 16.04
N LYS A 89 -7.87 4.62 16.34
CA LYS A 89 -8.10 4.10 17.70
C LYS A 89 -7.09 4.63 18.71
N VAL A 90 -5.82 4.62 18.35
CA VAL A 90 -4.72 5.09 19.22
C VAL A 90 -4.82 6.59 19.46
N ARG A 91 -5.19 7.38 18.46
CA ARG A 91 -5.26 8.85 18.54
C ARG A 91 -6.63 9.41 18.90
N GLY A 92 -7.64 8.55 19.10
CA GLY A 92 -8.98 8.98 19.54
C GLY A 92 -9.84 9.59 18.43
N TYR A 93 -9.66 9.17 17.19
CA TYR A 93 -10.51 9.54 16.05
C TYR A 93 -11.61 8.50 15.80
N ASN A 94 -12.70 8.95 15.18
CA ASN A 94 -13.70 8.06 14.62
C ASN A 94 -13.30 7.70 13.18
N LEU A 95 -13.53 6.44 12.78
CA LEU A 95 -13.30 6.01 11.41
C LEU A 95 -14.57 5.43 10.80
N ILE A 96 -14.87 5.86 9.58
CA ILE A 96 -15.89 5.28 8.72
C ILE A 96 -15.22 4.74 7.46
N CYS A 97 -15.38 3.45 7.20
CA CYS A 97 -14.93 2.80 5.99
C CYS A 97 -16.10 2.57 5.04
N VAL A 98 -15.95 2.98 3.78
CA VAL A 98 -16.90 2.64 2.72
C VAL A 98 -16.35 1.46 1.93
N MET A 99 -17.10 0.36 1.86
CA MET A 99 -16.65 -0.85 1.17
C MET A 99 -17.81 -1.62 0.51
N PRO A 100 -17.52 -2.42 -0.55
CA PRO A 100 -18.54 -3.23 -1.20
C PRO A 100 -19.18 -4.24 -0.23
N GLU A 101 -20.49 -4.45 -0.33
CA GLU A 101 -21.26 -5.37 0.54
C GLU A 101 -20.84 -6.84 0.42
N ASN A 102 -20.18 -7.22 -0.69
CA ASN A 102 -19.62 -8.56 -0.89
C ASN A 102 -18.19 -8.72 -0.35
N THR A 103 -17.71 -7.78 0.45
CA THR A 103 -16.44 -7.91 1.15
C THR A 103 -16.52 -9.03 2.19
N SER A 104 -15.42 -9.80 2.38
CA SER A 104 -15.42 -10.93 3.29
C SER A 104 -15.70 -10.50 4.74
N ILE A 105 -16.40 -11.37 5.47
CA ILE A 105 -16.82 -11.10 6.86
C ILE A 105 -15.63 -10.87 7.79
N GLU A 106 -14.50 -11.52 7.54
CA GLU A 106 -13.29 -11.38 8.35
C GLU A 106 -12.73 -9.95 8.30
N ARG A 107 -12.81 -9.29 7.14
CA ARG A 107 -12.38 -7.89 6.99
C ARG A 107 -13.29 -6.94 7.76
N THR A 108 -14.60 -7.18 7.69
CA THR A 108 -15.60 -6.46 8.49
C THR A 108 -15.28 -6.60 9.98
N GLN A 109 -15.11 -7.82 10.46
CA GLN A 109 -14.84 -8.10 11.86
C GLN A 109 -13.56 -7.42 12.37
N ILE A 110 -12.46 -7.46 11.58
CA ILE A 110 -11.21 -6.79 11.95
C ILE A 110 -11.41 -5.27 12.08
N LEU A 111 -12.10 -4.64 11.15
CA LEU A 111 -12.37 -3.20 11.19
C LEU A 111 -13.24 -2.84 12.41
N GLU A 112 -14.29 -3.60 12.68
CA GLU A 112 -15.18 -3.41 13.84
C GLU A 112 -14.46 -3.63 15.18
N MET A 113 -13.54 -4.59 15.26
CA MET A 113 -12.69 -4.80 16.45
C MET A 113 -11.83 -3.58 16.77
N TRP A 114 -11.36 -2.87 15.77
CA TRP A 114 -10.66 -1.59 15.93
C TRP A 114 -11.60 -0.41 16.21
N GLY A 115 -12.93 -0.61 16.10
CA GLY A 115 -13.95 0.40 16.35
C GLY A 115 -14.34 1.23 15.13
N ALA A 116 -13.96 0.83 13.93
CA ALA A 116 -14.42 1.47 12.70
C ALA A 116 -15.91 1.19 12.45
N LYS A 117 -16.61 2.18 11.92
CA LYS A 117 -17.97 2.01 11.37
C LYS A 117 -17.87 1.71 9.88
N ILE A 118 -18.82 0.92 9.38
CA ILE A 118 -18.83 0.49 7.98
C ILE A 118 -20.11 0.99 7.30
N ILE A 119 -19.92 1.58 6.12
CA ILE A 119 -21.00 1.89 5.18
C ILE A 119 -20.77 1.01 3.95
N TYR A 120 -21.79 0.24 3.58
CA TYR A 120 -21.70 -0.65 2.43
C TYR A 120 -22.10 0.07 1.15
N SER A 121 -21.31 -0.13 0.09
CA SER A 121 -21.65 0.24 -1.28
C SER A 121 -22.14 -0.98 -2.06
N PRO A 122 -22.92 -0.79 -3.16
CA PRO A 122 -23.32 -1.90 -4.03
C PRO A 122 -22.16 -2.76 -4.50
N ALA A 123 -22.34 -4.10 -4.44
CA ALA A 123 -21.30 -5.07 -4.78
C ALA A 123 -20.84 -4.98 -6.25
N ALA A 124 -21.76 -4.70 -7.18
CA ALA A 124 -21.52 -4.76 -8.61
C ALA A 124 -20.41 -3.84 -9.12
N GLY A 125 -20.22 -2.67 -8.47
CA GLY A 125 -19.18 -1.72 -8.84
C GLY A 125 -17.84 -1.92 -8.13
N GLY A 126 -17.75 -2.85 -7.19
CA GLY A 126 -16.54 -3.16 -6.44
C GLY A 126 -15.92 -1.94 -5.77
N SER A 127 -14.59 -1.88 -5.73
CA SER A 127 -13.87 -0.77 -5.09
C SER A 127 -14.10 0.59 -5.76
N ASN A 128 -14.41 0.64 -7.04
CA ASN A 128 -14.67 1.90 -7.75
C ASN A 128 -16.00 2.51 -7.29
N GLU A 129 -17.00 1.66 -7.06
CA GLU A 129 -18.30 2.09 -6.51
C GLU A 129 -18.15 2.58 -5.07
N ALA A 130 -17.34 1.92 -4.25
CA ALA A 130 -17.04 2.39 -2.90
C ALA A 130 -16.38 3.79 -2.91
N VAL A 131 -15.50 4.07 -3.87
CA VAL A 131 -14.91 5.41 -4.05
C VAL A 131 -15.98 6.43 -4.42
N ARG A 132 -16.90 6.09 -5.35
CA ARG A 132 -17.98 6.99 -5.76
C ARG A 132 -18.88 7.34 -4.58
N VAL A 133 -19.35 6.31 -3.86
CA VAL A 133 -20.23 6.48 -2.69
C VAL A 133 -19.52 7.29 -1.59
N ALA A 134 -18.24 7.03 -1.33
CA ALA A 134 -17.50 7.80 -0.33
C ALA A 134 -17.37 9.28 -0.69
N LYS A 135 -17.22 9.62 -1.97
CA LYS A 135 -17.19 11.02 -2.43
C LYS A 135 -18.53 11.70 -2.18
N GLU A 136 -19.64 11.04 -2.48
CA GLU A 136 -21.00 11.57 -2.21
C GLU A 136 -21.22 11.79 -0.72
N ILE A 137 -20.85 10.81 0.13
CA ILE A 137 -20.94 10.94 1.58
C ILE A 137 -20.08 12.10 2.10
N ALA A 138 -18.89 12.30 1.54
CA ALA A 138 -18.00 13.41 1.91
C ALA A 138 -18.62 14.78 1.58
N GLU A 139 -19.33 14.90 0.46
CA GLU A 139 -20.06 16.12 0.08
C GLU A 139 -21.24 16.42 1.04
N GLU A 140 -21.93 15.38 1.50
CA GLU A 140 -23.04 15.48 2.45
C GLU A 140 -22.58 15.75 3.89
N ASN A 141 -21.32 15.43 4.23
CA ASN A 141 -20.75 15.55 5.58
C ASN A 141 -19.41 16.32 5.54
N PRO A 142 -19.44 17.62 5.28
CA PRO A 142 -18.24 18.43 5.09
C PRO A 142 -17.37 18.56 6.35
N GLU A 143 -17.90 18.21 7.53
CA GLU A 143 -17.15 18.14 8.79
C GLU A 143 -16.32 16.85 8.94
N TRP A 144 -16.54 15.82 8.10
CA TRP A 144 -15.74 14.60 8.09
C TRP A 144 -14.50 14.78 7.23
N VAL A 145 -13.40 14.16 7.63
CA VAL A 145 -12.13 14.27 6.93
C VAL A 145 -12.01 13.11 5.93
N PHE A 146 -12.22 13.41 4.68
CA PHE A 146 -12.03 12.47 3.57
C PHE A 146 -10.54 12.40 3.21
N LEU A 147 -9.85 11.33 3.61
CA LEU A 147 -8.40 11.19 3.40
C LEU A 147 -8.06 10.84 1.95
N TYR A 148 -8.82 9.95 1.33
CA TYR A 148 -8.73 9.59 -0.09
C TYR A 148 -7.34 9.14 -0.55
N GLN A 149 -6.95 7.93 -0.18
CA GLN A 149 -5.63 7.36 -0.46
C GLN A 149 -5.17 7.41 -1.93
N TYR A 150 -6.09 7.49 -2.89
CA TYR A 150 -5.76 7.50 -4.33
C TYR A 150 -5.32 8.87 -4.85
N GLY A 151 -5.65 9.94 -4.15
CA GLY A 151 -5.32 11.32 -4.51
C GLY A 151 -4.55 12.08 -3.42
N ASN A 152 -4.30 11.47 -2.25
CA ASN A 152 -3.63 12.11 -1.14
C ASN A 152 -2.10 12.11 -1.30
N PRO A 153 -1.45 13.27 -1.45
CA PRO A 153 0.01 13.36 -1.62
C PRO A 153 0.81 12.76 -0.47
N ALA A 154 0.26 12.74 0.76
CA ALA A 154 0.91 12.15 1.92
C ALA A 154 1.17 10.65 1.74
N ASN A 155 0.33 9.93 0.97
CA ASN A 155 0.59 8.54 0.60
C ASN A 155 1.89 8.38 -0.19
N THR A 156 2.14 9.22 -1.18
CA THR A 156 3.41 9.22 -1.94
C THR A 156 4.57 9.65 -1.07
N LEU A 157 4.38 10.70 -0.26
CA LEU A 157 5.40 11.25 0.62
C LEU A 157 5.85 10.24 1.68
N ALA A 158 4.95 9.43 2.24
CA ALA A 158 5.29 8.35 3.16
C ALA A 158 6.37 7.43 2.60
N HIS A 159 6.22 7.00 1.36
CA HIS A 159 7.16 6.08 0.72
C HIS A 159 8.44 6.77 0.24
N TYR A 160 8.37 8.06 -0.13
CA TYR A 160 9.53 8.85 -0.45
C TYR A 160 10.43 9.07 0.77
N GLN A 161 9.82 9.31 1.93
CA GLN A 161 10.55 9.61 3.18
C GLN A 161 10.98 8.37 3.96
N THR A 162 10.37 7.20 3.72
CA THR A 162 10.65 6.00 4.52
C THR A 162 11.04 4.81 3.65
N THR A 163 10.15 4.25 2.85
CA THR A 163 10.40 3.02 2.08
C THR A 163 11.56 3.15 1.10
N GLY A 164 11.64 4.26 0.38
CA GLY A 164 12.73 4.54 -0.56
C GLY A 164 14.09 4.62 0.11
N PRO A 165 14.26 5.46 1.15
CA PRO A 165 15.48 5.51 1.96
C PRO A 165 15.89 4.16 2.54
N GLU A 166 14.97 3.45 3.20
CA GLU A 166 15.25 2.14 3.78
C GLU A 166 15.77 1.13 2.74
N VAL A 167 15.13 1.07 1.57
CA VAL A 167 15.59 0.18 0.48
C VAL A 167 16.98 0.57 0.00
N PHE A 168 17.28 1.85 -0.14
CA PHE A 168 18.57 2.31 -0.61
C PHE A 168 19.67 2.14 0.44
N GLU A 169 19.39 2.34 1.70
CA GLU A 169 20.31 2.13 2.81
C GLU A 169 20.69 0.64 2.94
N ASP A 170 19.69 -0.25 2.88
CA ASP A 170 19.89 -1.70 2.96
C ASP A 170 20.57 -2.28 1.70
N LEU A 171 20.32 -1.70 0.52
CA LEU A 171 20.81 -2.19 -0.77
C LEU A 171 21.19 -1.02 -1.71
N PRO A 172 22.32 -0.32 -1.47
CA PRO A 172 22.75 0.81 -2.32
C PRO A 172 23.00 0.43 -3.79
N THR A 173 23.18 -0.87 -4.07
CA THR A 173 23.42 -1.42 -5.41
C THR A 173 22.15 -1.85 -6.14
N VAL A 174 20.97 -1.48 -5.63
CA VAL A 174 19.69 -1.83 -6.25
C VAL A 174 19.60 -1.29 -7.68
N THR A 175 19.24 -2.17 -8.61
CA THR A 175 19.11 -1.84 -10.05
C THR A 175 17.67 -1.87 -10.54
N HIS A 176 16.81 -2.61 -9.85
CA HIS A 176 15.39 -2.77 -10.19
C HIS A 176 14.55 -2.69 -8.91
N PHE A 177 13.57 -1.82 -8.89
CA PHE A 177 12.58 -1.75 -7.84
C PHE A 177 11.24 -2.20 -8.40
N VAL A 178 10.67 -3.25 -7.80
CA VAL A 178 9.39 -3.84 -8.25
C VAL A 178 8.37 -3.69 -7.15
N ALA A 179 7.21 -3.11 -7.46
CA ALA A 179 6.10 -3.02 -6.53
C ALA A 179 4.75 -3.19 -7.23
N GLY A 180 3.74 -3.61 -6.47
CA GLY A 180 2.38 -3.75 -6.97
C GLY A 180 1.73 -2.39 -7.25
N LEU A 181 1.00 -2.29 -8.34
CA LEU A 181 0.27 -1.11 -8.76
C LEU A 181 -1.13 -1.12 -8.11
N GLY A 182 -1.25 -0.45 -6.96
CA GLY A 182 -2.51 -0.24 -6.25
C GLY A 182 -2.92 1.24 -6.27
N THR A 183 -2.70 1.96 -5.17
CA THR A 183 -2.87 3.43 -5.08
C THR A 183 -1.77 4.20 -5.82
N THR A 184 -0.73 3.52 -6.22
CA THR A 184 0.53 4.01 -6.80
C THR A 184 1.49 4.70 -5.82
N GLY A 185 1.08 5.04 -4.61
CA GLY A 185 1.90 5.75 -3.64
C GLY A 185 3.31 5.17 -3.44
N THR A 186 3.43 3.84 -3.28
CA THR A 186 4.73 3.16 -3.12
C THR A 186 5.63 3.35 -4.34
N LEU A 187 5.08 3.12 -5.54
CA LEU A 187 5.84 3.26 -6.80
C LEU A 187 6.29 4.71 -7.00
N MET A 188 5.38 5.67 -6.78
CA MET A 188 5.68 7.10 -6.98
C MET A 188 6.67 7.59 -5.92
N GLY A 189 6.45 7.26 -4.64
CA GLY A 189 7.31 7.76 -3.56
C GLY A 189 8.68 7.09 -3.54
N ALA A 190 8.74 5.78 -3.33
CA ALA A 190 10.00 5.05 -3.30
C ALA A 190 10.71 5.08 -4.67
N GLY A 191 9.96 4.95 -5.77
CA GLY A 191 10.53 5.01 -7.12
C GLY A 191 11.20 6.33 -7.43
N LYS A 192 10.58 7.46 -7.06
CA LYS A 192 11.19 8.80 -7.22
C LYS A 192 12.47 8.93 -6.40
N TYR A 193 12.42 8.58 -5.11
CA TYR A 193 13.60 8.65 -4.24
C TYR A 193 14.75 7.80 -4.79
N LEU A 194 14.47 6.55 -5.16
CA LEU A 194 15.49 5.64 -5.67
C LEU A 194 16.10 6.12 -6.99
N ARG A 195 15.29 6.75 -7.87
CA ARG A 195 15.78 7.32 -9.13
C ARG A 195 16.66 8.56 -8.91
N GLU A 196 16.40 9.36 -7.89
CA GLU A 196 17.27 10.46 -7.49
C GLU A 196 18.65 9.96 -7.03
N LYS A 197 18.70 8.78 -6.38
CA LYS A 197 19.96 8.13 -5.96
C LYS A 197 20.66 7.38 -7.08
N ASN A 198 19.90 6.75 -7.97
CA ASN A 198 20.42 6.02 -9.14
C ASN A 198 19.54 6.32 -10.36
N PRO A 199 19.91 7.26 -11.25
CA PRO A 199 19.12 7.61 -12.44
C PRO A 199 18.86 6.45 -13.40
N ASN A 200 19.66 5.38 -13.34
CA ASN A 200 19.53 4.21 -14.20
C ASN A 200 18.67 3.08 -13.60
N ILE A 201 18.10 3.27 -12.40
CA ILE A 201 17.26 2.26 -11.77
C ILE A 201 15.99 2.02 -12.60
N ALA A 202 15.63 0.76 -12.78
CA ALA A 202 14.36 0.40 -13.40
C ALA A 202 13.26 0.32 -12.33
N ILE A 203 12.20 1.11 -12.50
CA ILE A 203 11.01 1.09 -11.64
C ILE A 203 9.92 0.29 -12.37
N ILE A 204 9.57 -0.87 -11.83
CA ILE A 204 8.67 -1.84 -12.45
C ILE A 204 7.36 -1.88 -11.66
N ALA A 205 6.26 -1.59 -12.33
CA ALA A 205 4.92 -1.71 -11.76
C ALA A 205 4.32 -3.08 -12.10
N ALA A 206 4.03 -3.89 -11.08
CA ALA A 206 3.30 -5.15 -11.26
C ALA A 206 1.79 -4.87 -11.14
N GLU A 207 1.01 -5.23 -12.15
CA GLU A 207 -0.43 -5.04 -12.22
C GLU A 207 -1.15 -6.33 -12.61
N PRO A 208 -2.43 -6.54 -12.25
CA PRO A 208 -3.23 -7.66 -12.76
C PRO A 208 -3.33 -7.61 -14.27
N ARG A 209 -3.50 -8.76 -14.94
CA ARG A 209 -3.93 -8.78 -16.35
C ARG A 209 -5.29 -8.10 -16.46
N TYR A 210 -5.53 -7.46 -17.60
CA TYR A 210 -6.82 -6.84 -17.88
C TYR A 210 -7.97 -7.85 -17.71
N GLY A 211 -9.00 -7.46 -16.96
CA GLY A 211 -10.14 -8.33 -16.65
C GLY A 211 -9.92 -9.33 -15.51
N GLU A 212 -8.72 -9.45 -14.97
CA GLU A 212 -8.44 -10.30 -13.81
C GLU A 212 -8.35 -9.48 -12.50
N VAL A 213 -8.65 -10.13 -11.38
CA VAL A 213 -8.62 -9.49 -10.05
C VAL A 213 -7.46 -10.05 -9.23
N VAL A 214 -6.56 -9.16 -8.80
CA VAL A 214 -5.59 -9.42 -7.74
C VAL A 214 -5.86 -8.39 -6.64
N TYR A 215 -6.33 -8.83 -5.49
CA TYR A 215 -6.74 -7.93 -4.41
C TYR A 215 -5.62 -6.98 -3.97
N GLY A 216 -5.98 -5.70 -3.86
CA GLY A 216 -5.03 -4.63 -3.52
C GLY A 216 -4.27 -4.06 -4.71
N LEU A 217 -4.37 -4.65 -5.89
CA LEU A 217 -3.78 -4.15 -7.13
C LEU A 217 -4.84 -3.67 -8.11
N ARG A 218 -4.43 -2.86 -9.07
CA ARG A 218 -5.27 -2.32 -10.15
C ARG A 218 -4.55 -2.45 -11.49
N ASN A 219 -5.31 -2.69 -12.55
CA ASN A 219 -4.84 -2.51 -13.91
C ASN A 219 -5.25 -1.11 -14.38
N LEU A 220 -4.31 -0.30 -14.86
CA LEU A 220 -4.59 1.08 -15.28
C LEU A 220 -5.52 1.18 -16.48
N ASP A 221 -5.55 0.15 -17.32
CA ASP A 221 -6.38 0.13 -18.53
C ASP A 221 -7.83 -0.28 -18.22
N ALA A 222 -8.14 -0.65 -16.95
CA ALA A 222 -9.48 -0.99 -16.49
C ALA A 222 -10.36 0.23 -16.11
N GLY A 223 -9.97 1.44 -16.50
CA GLY A 223 -10.78 2.65 -16.42
C GLY A 223 -10.60 3.50 -15.15
N PHE A 224 -9.92 3.02 -14.12
CA PHE A 224 -9.59 3.83 -12.94
C PHE A 224 -8.08 4.04 -12.83
N VAL A 225 -7.65 5.27 -13.03
CA VAL A 225 -6.25 5.70 -12.82
C VAL A 225 -6.19 6.54 -11.54
N PRO A 226 -5.39 6.13 -10.53
CA PRO A 226 -5.18 6.95 -9.33
C PRO A 226 -4.63 8.33 -9.68
N GLU A 227 -5.10 9.36 -8.99
CA GLU A 227 -4.64 10.76 -9.20
C GLU A 227 -3.15 10.93 -8.89
N LEU A 228 -2.59 10.08 -8.03
CA LEU A 228 -1.17 10.07 -7.68
C LEU A 228 -0.27 9.51 -8.79
N TYR A 229 -0.84 8.85 -9.82
CA TYR A 229 -0.05 8.18 -10.84
C TYR A 229 0.69 9.17 -11.73
N ASP A 230 2.02 8.99 -11.81
CA ASP A 230 2.90 9.68 -12.75
C ASP A 230 3.63 8.65 -13.62
N ALA A 231 3.28 8.60 -14.89
CA ALA A 231 3.88 7.67 -15.85
C ALA A 231 5.40 7.86 -16.02
N SER A 232 5.92 9.06 -15.77
CA SER A 232 7.35 9.37 -15.90
C SER A 232 8.23 8.64 -14.87
N VAL A 233 7.64 8.22 -13.74
CA VAL A 233 8.34 7.45 -12.71
C VAL A 233 8.49 5.98 -13.09
N ILE A 234 7.61 5.44 -13.92
CA ILE A 234 7.57 4.02 -14.25
C ILE A 234 8.44 3.72 -15.48
N THR A 235 9.37 2.79 -15.33
CA THR A 235 10.15 2.28 -16.47
C THR A 235 9.34 1.28 -17.29
N ARG A 236 8.58 0.40 -16.61
CA ARG A 236 7.79 -0.65 -17.26
C ARG A 236 6.63 -1.09 -16.38
N ARG A 237 5.46 -1.36 -16.99
CA ARG A 237 4.37 -2.12 -16.38
C ARG A 237 4.52 -3.60 -16.75
N PHE A 238 4.25 -4.48 -15.81
CA PHE A 238 4.30 -5.93 -15.98
C PHE A 238 3.00 -6.55 -15.49
N SER A 239 2.22 -7.12 -16.42
CA SER A 239 0.92 -7.72 -16.10
C SER A 239 1.09 -9.16 -15.61
N VAL A 240 0.46 -9.49 -14.48
CA VAL A 240 0.52 -10.79 -13.82
C VAL A 240 -0.89 -11.36 -13.70
N GLY A 241 -1.07 -12.63 -14.07
CA GLY A 241 -2.35 -13.35 -13.90
C GLY A 241 -2.63 -13.67 -12.44
N ALA A 242 -3.91 -13.78 -12.08
CA ALA A 242 -4.34 -14.14 -10.73
C ALA A 242 -3.82 -15.53 -10.32
N GLU A 243 -3.90 -16.52 -11.20
CA GLU A 243 -3.37 -17.88 -10.98
C GLU A 243 -1.85 -17.87 -10.78
N ASP A 244 -1.12 -17.14 -11.63
CA ASP A 244 0.33 -16.98 -11.50
C ASP A 244 0.71 -16.34 -10.15
N SER A 245 -0.06 -15.36 -9.70
CA SER A 245 0.16 -14.70 -8.40
C SER A 245 0.04 -15.70 -7.25
N VAL A 246 -1.02 -16.52 -7.23
CA VAL A 246 -1.21 -17.55 -6.20
C VAL A 246 -0.10 -18.60 -6.25
N ARG A 247 0.26 -19.06 -7.44
CA ARG A 247 1.34 -20.02 -7.63
C ARG A 247 2.68 -19.49 -7.09
N ARG A 248 2.99 -18.22 -7.36
CA ARG A 248 4.24 -17.60 -6.87
C ARG A 248 4.24 -17.37 -5.36
N VAL A 249 3.10 -17.06 -4.75
CA VAL A 249 2.99 -16.99 -3.27
C VAL A 249 3.29 -18.35 -2.65
N ARG A 250 2.72 -19.43 -3.18
CA ARG A 250 3.01 -20.79 -2.71
C ARG A 250 4.48 -21.16 -2.87
N GLU A 251 5.06 -20.86 -4.03
CA GLU A 251 6.47 -21.11 -4.29
C GLU A 251 7.39 -20.33 -3.32
N LEU A 252 7.06 -19.06 -3.03
CA LEU A 252 7.78 -18.24 -2.06
C LEU A 252 7.74 -18.86 -0.66
N LEU A 253 6.57 -19.35 -0.23
CA LEU A 253 6.41 -20.04 1.03
C LEU A 253 7.22 -21.34 1.08
N GLU A 254 7.10 -22.19 0.05
CA GLU A 254 7.73 -23.52 0.01
C GLU A 254 9.27 -23.45 -0.10
N VAL A 255 9.77 -22.48 -0.85
CA VAL A 255 11.19 -22.39 -1.22
C VAL A 255 11.98 -21.52 -0.26
N GLU A 256 11.44 -20.35 0.12
CA GLU A 256 12.14 -19.36 0.97
C GLU A 256 11.54 -19.26 2.38
N GLY A 257 10.38 -19.87 2.65
CA GLY A 257 9.71 -19.81 3.96
C GLY A 257 9.05 -18.46 4.24
N ILE A 258 8.73 -17.70 3.22
CA ILE A 258 8.08 -16.38 3.33
C ILE A 258 6.63 -16.48 2.86
N PHE A 259 5.71 -16.00 3.72
CA PHE A 259 4.28 -15.96 3.44
C PHE A 259 3.76 -14.53 3.51
#